data_33dedf5eb0db78e150148c13511aa094
#
_entry.id   33dedf5eb0db78e150148c13511aa094
#
_cell.length_a   1.000
_cell.length_b   1.000
_cell.length_c   1.000
_cell.angle_alpha   90.00
_cell.angle_beta   90.00
_cell.angle_gamma   90.00
#
_symmetry.space_group_name_H-M   'P 1'
#
loop_
_entity.id
_entity.type
_entity.pdbx_description
1 polymer ?
#
loop_
_entity_poly.entity_id
_entity_poly.type
_entity_poly.pdbx_seq_one_letter_code
_entity_poly.pdbx_strand_id
1 'polypeptide(L)'
;MMSSTGIISGVSVSFECATVDVLAEASGPDQRTAVSGLLAREAVEEAFALQTCNRIEAYVVTDDPATGRAAVDDFVASVSDEVAAEMDHEESLRHLLRVAAGLESLVLGEDQILGQMRTAYEDARGVGGIGTMLEDAVTKAIHIGERVRTETAINEGAVSLGTAAARLVSEETDLADATALVVGAGEMGTLTARSLAAHGADRLIVANRTVPHAEHVANEVDADARAVALPAVPSAIERADVVVTATGSDGHLIDADALDGAGETVVIDLAQPRDVAPAADDVPSAVVYDLDALESVTDETRERRQAAAEQVEGMIDEEFNRLLDQYKRKRADEVIAAMYESAEGIKSREVSTAMSKLESEGEVTEEQREVVESLADTLVSQLLAAPTKSLRDAAAEDDWTTIQTALRLFDPDFGGEAGPPDFVTDAAPGDLPDELPDEAPIDAPIGPFDDD
;
A
#
# COMPACT_ATOMS: atom_id res chain seq x y z
N MET A 1 -3.04 26.25 4.47
CA MET A 1 -2.44 25.14 3.73
C MET A 1 -3.60 24.41 3.09
N MET A 2 -3.85 24.66 1.82
CA MET A 2 -4.86 23.92 1.05
C MET A 2 -4.20 22.58 0.69
N SER A 3 -4.86 21.49 1.04
CA SER A 3 -4.43 20.14 0.68
C SER A 3 -4.68 19.98 -0.81
N SER A 4 -3.62 19.96 -1.62
CA SER A 4 -3.77 19.68 -3.04
C SER A 4 -4.19 18.21 -3.21
N THR A 5 -5.10 17.94 -4.13
CA THR A 5 -5.39 16.59 -4.61
C THR A 5 -4.31 16.23 -5.62
N GLY A 6 -3.14 15.80 -5.12
CA GLY A 6 -2.02 15.39 -5.95
C GLY A 6 -2.26 14.07 -6.70
N ILE A 7 -1.26 13.65 -7.45
CA ILE A 7 -1.22 12.38 -8.17
C ILE A 7 -0.26 11.44 -7.45
N ILE A 8 -0.68 10.21 -7.20
CA ILE A 8 0.19 9.19 -6.63
C ILE A 8 1.01 8.58 -7.76
N SER A 9 2.32 8.51 -7.58
CA SER A 9 3.23 7.73 -8.41
C SER A 9 3.92 6.70 -7.52
N GLY A 10 3.99 5.46 -7.96
CA GLY A 10 4.57 4.37 -7.20
C GLY A 10 5.68 3.65 -7.94
N VAL A 11 6.54 2.97 -7.19
CA VAL A 11 7.50 2.01 -7.71
C VAL A 11 7.55 0.80 -6.79
N SER A 12 7.68 -0.39 -7.37
CA SER A 12 7.83 -1.64 -6.65
C SER A 12 9.01 -2.44 -7.21
N VAL A 13 9.85 -2.94 -6.32
CA VAL A 13 10.86 -3.96 -6.58
C VAL A 13 10.54 -5.15 -5.69
N SER A 14 10.20 -6.28 -6.26
CA SER A 14 9.78 -7.47 -5.53
C SER A 14 10.65 -8.69 -5.82
N PHE A 15 10.56 -9.70 -4.97
CA PHE A 15 11.25 -11.00 -5.13
C PHE A 15 10.93 -11.69 -6.45
N GLU A 16 9.82 -11.38 -7.12
CA GLU A 16 9.46 -11.97 -8.42
C GLU A 16 10.41 -11.53 -9.54
N CYS A 17 10.94 -10.30 -9.43
CA CYS A 17 11.80 -9.71 -10.45
C CYS A 17 13.25 -9.48 -9.97
N ALA A 18 13.50 -9.51 -8.65
CA ALA A 18 14.77 -9.18 -8.04
C ALA A 18 15.30 -10.29 -7.14
N THR A 19 16.61 -10.51 -7.13
CA THR A 19 17.26 -11.39 -6.16
C THR A 19 17.35 -10.72 -4.79
N VAL A 20 17.53 -11.51 -3.73
CA VAL A 20 17.70 -11.00 -2.35
C VAL A 20 18.85 -9.99 -2.25
N ASP A 21 19.93 -10.18 -3.01
CA ASP A 21 21.07 -9.25 -3.03
C ASP A 21 20.67 -7.89 -3.63
N VAL A 22 19.86 -7.89 -4.69
CA VAL A 22 19.34 -6.66 -5.32
C VAL A 22 18.40 -5.93 -4.37
N LEU A 23 17.51 -6.65 -3.69
CA LEU A 23 16.63 -6.08 -2.68
C LEU A 23 17.43 -5.49 -1.49
N ALA A 24 18.47 -6.18 -1.04
CA ALA A 24 19.34 -5.69 0.04
C ALA A 24 20.13 -4.42 -0.37
N GLU A 25 20.57 -4.33 -1.64
CA GLU A 25 21.28 -3.16 -2.17
C GLU A 25 20.33 -1.96 -2.34
N ALA A 26 19.08 -2.20 -2.76
CA ALA A 26 18.05 -1.18 -2.92
C ALA A 26 17.46 -0.71 -1.58
N SER A 27 17.53 -1.54 -0.53
CA SER A 27 17.04 -1.17 0.81
C SER A 27 17.82 -0.01 1.38
N GLY A 28 17.11 1.05 1.77
CA GLY A 28 17.66 2.13 2.58
C GLY A 28 17.96 1.67 4.01
N PRO A 29 18.58 2.52 4.84
CA PRO A 29 18.94 2.18 6.21
C PRO A 29 17.71 1.88 7.10
N ASP A 30 16.60 2.56 6.89
CA ASP A 30 15.30 2.36 7.54
C ASP A 30 14.18 3.09 6.80
N GLN A 31 12.93 2.74 7.08
CA GLN A 31 11.74 3.31 6.41
C GLN A 31 11.60 4.83 6.64
N ARG A 32 11.90 5.33 7.84
CA ARG A 32 11.80 6.77 8.15
C ARG A 32 12.81 7.58 7.34
N THR A 33 14.02 7.06 7.18
CA THR A 33 15.06 7.67 6.35
C THR A 33 14.65 7.68 4.88
N ALA A 34 14.07 6.59 4.39
CA ALA A 34 13.57 6.49 3.02
C ALA A 34 12.47 7.55 2.75
N VAL A 35 11.46 7.63 3.60
CA VAL A 35 10.37 8.62 3.49
C VAL A 35 10.92 10.05 3.59
N SER A 36 11.83 10.31 4.54
CA SER A 36 12.44 11.65 4.70
C SER A 36 13.25 12.06 3.47
N GLY A 37 13.92 11.10 2.81
CA GLY A 37 14.66 11.32 1.57
C GLY A 37 13.76 11.69 0.39
N LEU A 38 12.58 11.05 0.29
CA LEU A 38 11.56 11.39 -0.71
C LEU A 38 10.98 12.78 -0.46
N LEU A 39 10.61 13.11 0.79
CA LEU A 39 10.07 14.43 1.19
C LEU A 39 11.08 15.58 1.04
N ALA A 40 12.37 15.29 1.01
CA ALA A 40 13.39 16.31 0.80
C ALA A 40 13.41 16.89 -0.63
N ARG A 41 12.66 16.30 -1.56
CA ARG A 41 12.48 16.77 -2.94
C ARG A 41 11.40 17.83 -2.97
N GLU A 42 11.67 18.97 -3.61
CA GLU A 42 10.87 20.20 -3.54
C GLU A 42 9.39 20.00 -3.96
N ALA A 43 9.12 19.04 -4.85
CA ALA A 43 7.78 18.80 -5.40
C ALA A 43 7.04 17.61 -4.77
N VAL A 44 7.63 16.92 -3.80
CA VAL A 44 6.98 15.79 -3.13
C VAL A 44 6.25 16.28 -1.89
N GLU A 45 4.91 16.19 -1.91
CA GLU A 45 4.05 16.62 -0.81
C GLU A 45 3.81 15.53 0.24
N GLU A 46 3.63 14.29 -0.22
CA GLU A 46 3.43 13.11 0.63
C GLU A 46 4.34 11.98 0.15
N ALA A 47 4.79 11.15 1.07
CA ALA A 47 5.61 9.98 0.76
C ALA A 47 5.33 8.83 1.73
N PHE A 48 5.26 7.63 1.18
CA PHE A 48 5.16 6.37 1.91
C PHE A 48 6.17 5.38 1.33
N ALA A 49 6.86 4.64 2.18
CA ALA A 49 7.76 3.57 1.75
C ALA A 49 7.46 2.29 2.52
N LEU A 50 7.56 1.15 1.85
CA LEU A 50 7.42 -0.18 2.44
C LEU A 50 8.67 -0.99 2.10
N GLN A 51 9.49 -1.26 3.11
CA GLN A 51 10.70 -2.05 2.96
C GLN A 51 10.59 -3.31 3.81
N THR A 52 10.70 -4.45 3.16
CA THR A 52 10.66 -5.78 3.78
C THR A 52 11.78 -6.65 3.22
N CYS A 53 11.90 -7.90 3.68
CA CYS A 53 12.86 -8.86 3.10
C CYS A 53 12.53 -9.24 1.63
N ASN A 54 11.27 -9.07 1.20
CA ASN A 54 10.78 -9.56 -0.09
C ASN A 54 10.36 -8.46 -1.06
N ARG A 55 10.32 -7.17 -0.61
CA ARG A 55 9.92 -6.04 -1.45
C ARG A 55 10.41 -4.71 -0.92
N ILE A 56 10.59 -3.80 -1.86
CA ILE A 56 10.85 -2.39 -1.60
C ILE A 56 9.88 -1.61 -2.48
N GLU A 57 9.08 -0.77 -1.85
CA GLU A 57 8.09 0.04 -2.53
C GLU A 57 8.17 1.48 -2.04
N ALA A 58 7.93 2.41 -2.93
CA ALA A 58 7.78 3.82 -2.61
C ALA A 58 6.57 4.40 -3.36
N TYR A 59 5.86 5.29 -2.67
CA TYR A 59 4.71 6.02 -3.20
C TYR A 59 4.88 7.48 -2.83
N VAL A 60 4.75 8.35 -3.81
CA VAL A 60 4.83 9.80 -3.61
C VAL A 60 3.58 10.48 -4.16
N VAL A 61 3.22 11.60 -3.56
CA VAL A 61 2.18 12.49 -4.07
C VAL A 61 2.84 13.76 -4.57
N THR A 62 2.53 14.12 -5.82
CA THR A 62 3.01 15.33 -6.49
C THR A 62 1.87 15.94 -7.30
N ASP A 63 1.97 17.20 -7.66
CA ASP A 63 1.00 17.85 -8.55
C ASP A 63 1.09 17.34 -9.99
N ASP A 64 2.27 16.88 -10.42
CA ASP A 64 2.56 16.47 -11.80
C ASP A 64 3.10 15.03 -11.85
N PRO A 65 2.53 14.15 -12.73
CA PRO A 65 2.93 12.75 -12.85
C PRO A 65 4.40 12.55 -13.23
N ALA A 66 4.97 13.43 -14.07
CA ALA A 66 6.37 13.29 -14.52
C ALA A 66 7.34 13.54 -13.35
N THR A 67 7.01 14.50 -12.50
CA THR A 67 7.77 14.81 -11.28
C THR A 67 7.68 13.66 -10.27
N GLY A 68 6.49 13.09 -10.08
CA GLY A 68 6.29 11.93 -9.21
C GLY A 68 7.11 10.72 -9.69
N ARG A 69 7.05 10.43 -10.99
CA ARG A 69 7.83 9.36 -11.60
C ARG A 69 9.34 9.56 -11.39
N ALA A 70 9.88 10.74 -11.69
CA ALA A 70 11.28 11.05 -11.47
C ALA A 70 11.70 10.90 -9.99
N ALA A 71 10.80 11.16 -9.04
CA ALA A 71 11.07 11.00 -7.62
C ALA A 71 11.18 9.53 -7.21
N VAL A 72 10.33 8.64 -7.73
CA VAL A 72 10.38 7.20 -7.43
C VAL A 72 11.50 6.50 -8.19
N ASP A 73 11.84 6.91 -9.43
CA ASP A 73 12.98 6.39 -10.19
C ASP A 73 14.30 6.62 -9.46
N ASP A 74 14.50 7.83 -8.95
CA ASP A 74 15.68 8.15 -8.15
C ASP A 74 15.74 7.36 -6.82
N PHE A 75 14.60 6.95 -6.28
CA PHE A 75 14.56 6.13 -5.06
C PHE A 75 15.12 4.73 -5.31
N VAL A 76 14.86 4.16 -6.47
CA VAL A 76 15.36 2.84 -6.89
C VAL A 76 16.54 2.92 -7.86
N ALA A 77 17.23 4.06 -7.97
CA ALA A 77 18.31 4.28 -8.94
C ALA A 77 19.51 3.30 -8.84
N SER A 78 19.65 2.58 -7.73
CA SER A 78 20.63 1.49 -7.57
C SER A 78 20.21 0.18 -8.24
N VAL A 79 18.96 0.08 -8.69
CA VAL A 79 18.35 -1.13 -9.28
C VAL A 79 18.21 -0.93 -10.79
N SER A 80 18.27 -2.01 -11.55
CA SER A 80 18.02 -1.96 -13.00
C SER A 80 16.55 -1.70 -13.30
N ASP A 81 16.25 -0.87 -14.31
CA ASP A 81 14.89 -0.59 -14.78
C ASP A 81 14.08 -1.85 -15.15
N GLU A 82 14.77 -2.96 -15.46
CA GLU A 82 14.13 -4.25 -15.80
C GLU A 82 13.48 -4.93 -14.57
N VAL A 83 13.87 -4.55 -13.36
CA VAL A 83 13.40 -5.15 -12.09
C VAL A 83 12.47 -4.23 -11.30
N ALA A 84 12.47 -2.92 -11.61
CA ALA A 84 11.58 -1.95 -11.00
C ALA A 84 10.29 -1.79 -11.81
N ALA A 85 9.15 -1.98 -11.17
CA ALA A 85 7.85 -1.74 -11.77
C ALA A 85 7.36 -0.34 -11.37
N GLU A 86 7.40 0.59 -12.33
CA GLU A 86 6.79 1.90 -12.17
C GLU A 86 5.26 1.78 -12.28
N MET A 87 4.55 2.58 -11.50
CA MET A 87 3.10 2.55 -11.43
C MET A 87 2.55 3.97 -11.50
N ASP A 88 1.54 4.16 -12.34
CA ASP A 88 0.74 5.37 -12.36
C ASP A 88 -0.19 5.47 -11.14
N HIS A 89 -1.07 6.48 -11.11
CA HIS A 89 -1.96 6.73 -10.00
C HIS A 89 -2.91 5.55 -9.68
N GLU A 90 -3.56 5.01 -10.70
CA GLU A 90 -4.52 3.92 -10.53
C GLU A 90 -3.82 2.60 -10.25
N GLU A 91 -2.71 2.35 -10.94
CA GLU A 91 -1.87 1.18 -10.71
C GLU A 91 -1.27 1.17 -9.29
N SER A 92 -0.78 2.32 -8.81
CA SER A 92 -0.25 2.48 -7.44
C SER A 92 -1.30 2.17 -6.38
N LEU A 93 -2.52 2.68 -6.54
CA LEU A 93 -3.63 2.43 -5.62
C LEU A 93 -4.03 0.95 -5.62
N ARG A 94 -4.20 0.36 -6.79
CA ARG A 94 -4.56 -1.05 -6.94
C ARG A 94 -3.49 -1.95 -6.35
N HIS A 95 -2.22 -1.67 -6.65
CA HIS A 95 -1.08 -2.44 -6.13
C HIS A 95 -1.01 -2.38 -4.61
N LEU A 96 -1.19 -1.21 -4.00
CA LEU A 96 -1.19 -1.03 -2.56
C LEU A 96 -2.28 -1.88 -1.87
N LEU A 97 -3.49 -1.95 -2.45
CA LEU A 97 -4.58 -2.80 -1.98
C LEU A 97 -4.23 -4.29 -2.09
N ARG A 98 -3.62 -4.72 -3.20
CA ARG A 98 -3.19 -6.10 -3.46
C ARG A 98 -2.09 -6.55 -2.50
N VAL A 99 -1.11 -5.67 -2.24
CA VAL A 99 -0.03 -5.90 -1.26
C VAL A 99 -0.61 -6.12 0.13
N ALA A 100 -1.50 -5.23 0.58
CA ALA A 100 -2.15 -5.36 1.90
C ALA A 100 -3.01 -6.62 2.03
N ALA A 101 -3.66 -7.02 0.95
CA ALA A 101 -4.45 -8.25 0.87
C ALA A 101 -3.58 -9.52 0.87
N GLY A 102 -2.26 -9.39 0.63
CA GLY A 102 -1.32 -10.50 0.55
C GLY A 102 -1.34 -11.24 -0.79
N LEU A 103 -1.92 -10.64 -1.86
CA LEU A 103 -1.90 -11.23 -3.21
C LEU A 103 -0.54 -11.11 -3.88
N GLU A 104 0.26 -10.13 -3.47
CA GLU A 104 1.62 -9.90 -3.96
C GLU A 104 2.68 -10.57 -3.07
N SER A 105 2.29 -11.37 -2.07
CA SER A 105 3.21 -12.05 -1.16
C SER A 105 3.64 -13.40 -1.72
N LEU A 106 4.88 -13.83 -1.39
CA LEU A 106 5.41 -15.16 -1.77
C LEU A 106 4.44 -16.27 -1.35
N VAL A 107 3.83 -16.13 -0.19
CA VAL A 107 2.73 -16.99 0.27
C VAL A 107 1.46 -16.18 0.25
N LEU A 108 0.53 -16.55 -0.64
CA LEU A 108 -0.76 -15.86 -0.76
C LEU A 108 -1.46 -15.75 0.60
N GLY A 109 -1.84 -14.52 0.98
CA GLY A 109 -2.56 -14.25 2.22
C GLY A 109 -1.66 -14.22 3.47
N GLU A 110 -0.35 -14.10 3.33
CA GLU A 110 0.57 -13.98 4.47
C GLU A 110 0.17 -12.85 5.42
N ASP A 111 0.16 -13.16 6.73
CA ASP A 111 -0.28 -12.20 7.76
C ASP A 111 0.75 -11.10 8.06
N GLN A 112 2.04 -11.37 7.82
CA GLN A 112 3.14 -10.46 8.14
C GLN A 112 3.06 -9.14 7.41
N ILE A 113 2.68 -9.15 6.12
CA ILE A 113 2.66 -7.95 5.28
C ILE A 113 1.75 -6.86 5.87
N LEU A 114 0.62 -7.25 6.48
CA LEU A 114 -0.28 -6.30 7.09
C LEU A 114 0.33 -5.63 8.34
N GLY A 115 1.07 -6.38 9.14
CA GLY A 115 1.84 -5.85 10.27
C GLY A 115 2.95 -4.90 9.82
N GLN A 116 3.69 -5.27 8.78
CA GLN A 116 4.75 -4.45 8.18
C GLN A 116 4.17 -3.15 7.59
N MET A 117 3.03 -3.21 6.90
CA MET A 117 2.37 -2.04 6.35
C MET A 117 1.90 -1.06 7.44
N ARG A 118 1.36 -1.57 8.57
CA ARG A 118 1.00 -0.72 9.72
C ARG A 118 2.22 -0.02 10.31
N THR A 119 3.33 -0.75 10.48
CA THR A 119 4.58 -0.17 10.98
C THR A 119 5.11 0.89 10.01
N ALA A 120 5.11 0.61 8.72
CA ALA A 120 5.51 1.56 7.67
C ALA A 120 4.65 2.83 7.67
N TYR A 121 3.34 2.68 7.84
CA TYR A 121 2.41 3.80 7.96
C TYR A 121 2.71 4.67 9.19
N GLU A 122 2.92 4.07 10.35
CA GLU A 122 3.28 4.80 11.58
C GLU A 122 4.63 5.53 11.42
N ASP A 123 5.61 4.90 10.78
CA ASP A 123 6.91 5.49 10.51
C ASP A 123 6.81 6.68 9.55
N ALA A 124 6.09 6.54 8.44
CA ALA A 124 5.86 7.62 7.48
C ALA A 124 5.10 8.80 8.12
N ARG A 125 4.06 8.51 8.90
CA ARG A 125 3.30 9.51 9.66
C ARG A 125 4.19 10.24 10.69
N GLY A 126 5.09 9.50 11.34
CA GLY A 126 6.02 10.04 12.34
C GLY A 126 7.01 11.06 11.79
N VAL A 127 7.32 11.03 10.49
CA VAL A 127 8.19 11.98 9.79
C VAL A 127 7.43 13.00 8.93
N GLY A 128 6.08 12.97 8.96
CA GLY A 128 5.24 13.90 8.21
C GLY A 128 5.03 13.52 6.75
N GLY A 129 5.26 12.25 6.38
CA GLY A 129 5.09 11.74 5.03
C GLY A 129 3.64 11.44 4.63
N ILE A 130 2.75 11.35 5.60
CA ILE A 130 1.34 11.03 5.36
C ILE A 130 0.51 12.31 5.35
N GLY A 131 -0.05 12.63 4.22
CA GLY A 131 -1.08 13.66 4.04
C GLY A 131 -2.42 13.02 3.66
N THR A 132 -3.31 13.78 3.07
CA THR A 132 -4.71 13.35 2.85
C THR A 132 -4.86 12.22 1.83
N MET A 133 -3.99 12.19 0.80
CA MET A 133 -4.06 11.20 -0.27
C MET A 133 -3.54 9.84 0.22
N LEU A 134 -2.34 9.80 0.79
CA LEU A 134 -1.75 8.55 1.30
C LEU A 134 -2.43 8.07 2.58
N GLU A 135 -3.01 8.98 3.40
CA GLU A 135 -3.85 8.57 4.55
C GLU A 135 -5.02 7.69 4.08
N ASP A 136 -5.78 8.16 3.08
CA ASP A 136 -6.91 7.41 2.53
C ASP A 136 -6.43 6.10 1.87
N ALA A 137 -5.39 6.15 1.02
CA ALA A 137 -4.89 4.99 0.30
C ALA A 137 -4.39 3.89 1.25
N VAL A 138 -3.48 4.25 2.17
CA VAL A 138 -2.85 3.28 3.07
C VAL A 138 -3.83 2.74 4.12
N THR A 139 -4.69 3.59 4.69
CA THR A 139 -5.69 3.12 5.66
C THR A 139 -6.74 2.21 5.02
N LYS A 140 -7.15 2.50 3.77
CA LYS A 140 -8.03 1.62 3.00
C LYS A 140 -7.36 0.30 2.65
N ALA A 141 -6.08 0.32 2.26
CA ALA A 141 -5.30 -0.89 2.02
C ALA A 141 -5.20 -1.76 3.29
N ILE A 142 -4.89 -1.17 4.43
CA ILE A 142 -4.87 -1.89 5.71
C ILE A 142 -6.26 -2.48 6.02
N HIS A 143 -7.32 -1.71 5.82
CA HIS A 143 -8.68 -2.16 6.10
C HIS A 143 -9.11 -3.32 5.18
N ILE A 144 -8.84 -3.25 3.87
CA ILE A 144 -9.12 -4.37 2.96
C ILE A 144 -8.29 -5.60 3.35
N GLY A 145 -7.02 -5.42 3.74
CA GLY A 145 -6.18 -6.49 4.24
C GLY A 145 -6.75 -7.20 5.47
N GLU A 146 -7.39 -6.48 6.39
CA GLU A 146 -8.11 -7.05 7.55
C GLU A 146 -9.37 -7.80 7.11
N ARG A 147 -10.15 -7.19 6.21
CA ARG A 147 -11.41 -7.75 5.73
C ARG A 147 -11.20 -9.06 4.96
N VAL A 148 -10.26 -9.12 4.05
CA VAL A 148 -10.01 -10.34 3.26
C VAL A 148 -9.60 -11.51 4.16
N ARG A 149 -8.88 -11.24 5.24
CA ARG A 149 -8.49 -12.26 6.23
C ARG A 149 -9.64 -12.77 7.08
N THR A 150 -10.68 -11.98 7.26
CA THR A 150 -11.85 -12.34 8.08
C THR A 150 -13.04 -12.83 7.24
N GLU A 151 -13.17 -12.36 6.00
CA GLU A 151 -14.33 -12.61 5.13
C GLU A 151 -14.04 -13.68 4.07
N THR A 152 -12.76 -14.09 3.86
CA THR A 152 -12.39 -15.10 2.86
C THR A 152 -11.55 -16.22 3.47
N ALA A 153 -11.42 -17.33 2.72
CA ALA A 153 -10.57 -18.45 3.08
C ALA A 153 -9.08 -18.25 2.69
N ILE A 154 -8.65 -17.02 2.39
CA ILE A 154 -7.28 -16.77 1.92
C ILE A 154 -6.23 -17.16 2.98
N ASN A 155 -6.58 -17.03 4.26
CA ASN A 155 -5.74 -17.46 5.38
C ASN A 155 -5.92 -18.94 5.74
N GLU A 156 -7.06 -19.56 5.40
CA GLU A 156 -7.28 -20.98 5.67
C GLU A 156 -6.36 -21.86 4.80
N GLY A 157 -5.86 -21.32 3.71
CA GLY A 157 -4.81 -21.93 2.91
C GLY A 157 -3.39 -21.42 3.18
N ALA A 158 -3.22 -20.31 3.89
CA ALA A 158 -1.99 -19.86 4.54
C ALA A 158 -1.76 -20.68 5.83
N VAL A 159 -1.91 -21.96 5.73
CA VAL A 159 -1.10 -22.87 6.51
C VAL A 159 0.30 -22.36 6.26
N SER A 160 0.89 -21.70 7.26
CA SER A 160 2.26 -21.24 7.14
C SER A 160 3.07 -22.38 6.56
N LEU A 161 4.06 -22.13 5.77
CA LEU A 161 4.97 -23.16 5.26
C LEU A 161 5.39 -24.10 6.38
N GLY A 162 5.48 -23.59 7.61
CA GLY A 162 5.71 -24.37 8.81
C GLY A 162 4.61 -25.38 9.15
N THR A 163 3.33 -25.06 8.92
CA THR A 163 2.25 -26.04 9.15
C THR A 163 2.15 -27.03 7.96
N ALA A 164 2.44 -26.61 6.74
CA ALA A 164 2.54 -27.51 5.60
C ALA A 164 3.70 -28.50 5.79
N ALA A 165 4.84 -28.01 6.26
CA ALA A 165 5.98 -28.86 6.65
C ALA A 165 5.60 -29.87 7.75
N ALA A 166 4.94 -29.43 8.82
CA ALA A 166 4.52 -30.31 9.90
C ALA A 166 3.51 -31.36 9.43
N ARG A 167 2.58 -30.99 8.53
CA ARG A 167 1.62 -31.92 7.92
C ARG A 167 2.32 -32.95 7.05
N LEU A 168 3.20 -32.51 6.14
CA LEU A 168 3.97 -33.41 5.27
C LEU A 168 4.79 -34.41 6.11
N VAL A 169 5.46 -33.90 7.13
CA VAL A 169 6.19 -34.77 8.08
C VAL A 169 5.28 -35.79 8.74
N SER A 170 4.07 -35.40 9.18
CA SER A 170 3.12 -36.31 9.85
C SER A 170 2.54 -37.37 8.90
N GLU A 171 2.61 -37.17 7.60
CA GLU A 171 2.25 -38.17 6.58
C GLU A 171 3.38 -39.19 6.33
N GLU A 172 4.65 -38.76 6.52
CA GLU A 172 5.86 -39.58 6.29
C GLU A 172 6.36 -40.28 7.57
N THR A 173 6.14 -39.68 8.75
CA THR A 173 6.73 -40.14 10.00
C THR A 173 5.74 -39.95 11.18
N ASP A 174 5.70 -40.93 12.11
CA ASP A 174 4.95 -40.78 13.35
C ASP A 174 5.70 -39.81 14.29
N LEU A 175 5.15 -38.61 14.44
CA LEU A 175 5.76 -37.55 15.21
C LEU A 175 5.84 -37.82 16.73
N ALA A 176 4.97 -38.65 17.27
CA ALA A 176 4.93 -38.92 18.73
C ALA A 176 6.21 -39.58 19.27
N ASP A 177 6.86 -40.42 18.46
CA ASP A 177 8.12 -41.05 18.80
C ASP A 177 9.34 -40.37 18.17
N ALA A 178 9.14 -39.44 17.24
CA ALA A 178 10.19 -38.79 16.49
C ALA A 178 10.85 -37.62 17.25
N THR A 179 12.12 -37.40 16.94
CA THR A 179 12.83 -36.20 17.35
C THR A 179 12.91 -35.25 16.18
N ALA A 180 12.30 -34.05 16.29
CA ALA A 180 12.34 -33.03 15.26
C ALA A 180 13.40 -31.97 15.58
N LEU A 181 14.22 -31.62 14.59
CA LEU A 181 15.20 -30.55 14.64
C LEU A 181 14.70 -29.39 13.76
N VAL A 182 14.55 -28.23 14.37
CA VAL A 182 14.25 -26.96 13.65
C VAL A 182 15.52 -26.10 13.67
N VAL A 183 16.03 -25.78 12.48
CA VAL A 183 17.23 -24.95 12.30
C VAL A 183 16.77 -23.55 11.84
N GLY A 184 16.93 -22.57 12.73
CA GLY A 184 16.41 -21.21 12.61
C GLY A 184 15.32 -20.94 13.63
N ALA A 185 15.48 -19.85 14.41
CA ALA A 185 14.51 -19.36 15.39
C ALA A 185 14.00 -17.97 14.99
N GLY A 186 13.90 -17.74 13.68
CA GLY A 186 13.15 -16.64 13.09
C GLY A 186 11.65 -16.96 13.09
N GLU A 187 10.86 -16.15 12.44
CA GLU A 187 9.42 -16.32 12.41
C GLU A 187 8.99 -17.66 11.83
N MET A 188 9.54 -18.03 10.64
CA MET A 188 9.23 -19.31 9.99
C MET A 188 9.62 -20.52 10.87
N GLY A 189 10.81 -20.48 11.47
CA GLY A 189 11.25 -21.54 12.38
C GLY A 189 10.39 -21.64 13.63
N THR A 190 9.96 -20.50 14.18
CA THR A 190 9.04 -20.45 15.33
C THR A 190 7.66 -21.04 15.00
N LEU A 191 7.09 -20.67 13.86
CA LEU A 191 5.83 -21.21 13.37
C LEU A 191 5.93 -22.72 13.11
N THR A 192 7.03 -23.16 12.51
CA THR A 192 7.29 -24.59 12.25
C THR A 192 7.40 -25.37 13.56
N ALA A 193 8.17 -24.89 14.54
CA ALA A 193 8.31 -25.54 15.84
C ALA A 193 6.96 -25.68 16.56
N ARG A 194 6.14 -24.62 16.57
CA ARG A 194 4.77 -24.67 17.14
C ARG A 194 3.88 -25.64 16.39
N SER A 195 3.96 -25.66 15.06
CA SER A 195 3.15 -26.57 14.23
C SER A 195 3.53 -28.03 14.43
N LEU A 196 4.83 -28.35 14.49
CA LEU A 196 5.30 -29.71 14.80
C LEU A 196 4.82 -30.17 16.19
N ALA A 197 4.91 -29.33 17.22
CA ALA A 197 4.37 -29.65 18.54
C ALA A 197 2.83 -29.86 18.49
N ALA A 198 2.09 -29.01 17.80
CA ALA A 198 0.63 -29.16 17.62
C ALA A 198 0.23 -30.42 16.85
N HIS A 199 1.10 -30.96 15.97
CA HIS A 199 0.91 -32.22 15.26
C HIS A 199 1.46 -33.45 16.00
N GLY A 200 1.90 -33.28 17.25
CA GLY A 200 2.24 -34.35 18.16
C GLY A 200 3.73 -34.67 18.29
N ALA A 201 4.61 -33.76 17.86
CA ALA A 201 6.04 -33.92 18.09
C ALA A 201 6.36 -33.72 19.58
N ASP A 202 6.65 -34.81 20.29
CA ASP A 202 6.97 -34.79 21.72
C ASP A 202 8.38 -34.26 22.02
N ARG A 203 9.32 -34.40 21.09
CA ARG A 203 10.73 -34.00 21.26
C ARG A 203 11.17 -33.04 20.14
N LEU A 204 11.55 -31.84 20.56
CA LEU A 204 12.03 -30.79 19.66
C LEU A 204 13.45 -30.32 20.00
N ILE A 205 14.26 -30.09 19.00
CA ILE A 205 15.54 -29.41 19.13
C ILE A 205 15.44 -28.15 18.27
N VAL A 206 15.66 -26.98 18.86
CA VAL A 206 15.68 -25.71 18.12
C VAL A 206 17.13 -25.21 18.06
N ALA A 207 17.66 -25.09 16.86
CA ALA A 207 19.02 -24.62 16.60
C ALA A 207 18.98 -23.19 16.05
N ASN A 208 19.79 -22.29 16.61
CA ASN A 208 19.90 -20.93 16.07
C ASN A 208 21.29 -20.35 16.30
N ARG A 209 21.69 -19.36 15.47
CA ARG A 209 22.93 -18.59 15.65
C ARG A 209 22.94 -17.88 17.01
N THR A 210 21.81 -17.31 17.40
CA THR A 210 21.61 -16.67 18.71
C THR A 210 20.83 -17.62 19.62
N VAL A 211 21.51 -18.29 20.51
CA VAL A 211 20.92 -19.32 21.42
C VAL A 211 19.73 -18.80 22.22
N PRO A 212 19.72 -17.59 22.82
CA PRO A 212 18.54 -17.04 23.48
C PRO A 212 17.27 -17.00 22.65
N HIS A 213 17.35 -16.82 21.32
CA HIS A 213 16.17 -16.90 20.45
C HIS A 213 15.66 -18.35 20.34
N ALA A 214 16.56 -19.32 20.23
CA ALA A 214 16.19 -20.74 20.24
C ALA A 214 15.59 -21.17 21.60
N GLU A 215 16.11 -20.66 22.72
CA GLU A 215 15.56 -20.89 24.04
C GLU A 215 14.15 -20.30 24.18
N HIS A 216 13.91 -19.11 23.62
CA HIS A 216 12.58 -18.51 23.63
C HIS A 216 11.57 -19.40 22.91
N VAL A 217 11.89 -19.85 21.69
CA VAL A 217 11.03 -20.76 20.91
C VAL A 217 10.82 -22.08 21.65
N ALA A 218 11.89 -22.69 22.18
CA ALA A 218 11.80 -23.94 22.92
C ALA A 218 10.90 -23.85 24.17
N ASN A 219 10.83 -22.67 24.81
CA ASN A 219 9.97 -22.43 25.99
C ASN A 219 8.52 -22.15 25.63
N GLU A 220 8.23 -21.79 24.38
CA GLU A 220 6.87 -21.45 23.91
C GLU A 220 6.10 -22.64 23.33
N VAL A 221 6.78 -23.73 22.99
CA VAL A 221 6.16 -24.93 22.43
C VAL A 221 5.77 -25.90 23.53
N ASP A 222 4.63 -26.58 23.35
CA ASP A 222 4.15 -27.63 24.29
C ASP A 222 4.76 -28.99 23.92
N ALA A 223 6.08 -29.12 24.10
CA ALA A 223 6.87 -30.30 23.81
C ALA A 223 8.13 -30.35 24.71
N ASP A 224 8.80 -31.50 24.78
CA ASP A 224 10.15 -31.59 25.40
C ASP A 224 11.18 -30.95 24.44
N ALA A 225 11.27 -29.62 24.50
CA ALA A 225 12.08 -28.84 23.58
C ALA A 225 13.38 -28.35 24.22
N ARG A 226 14.45 -28.33 23.44
CA ARG A 226 15.76 -27.81 23.88
C ARG A 226 16.39 -26.95 22.80
N ALA A 227 17.08 -25.90 23.23
CA ALA A 227 17.85 -25.01 22.39
C ALA A 227 19.30 -25.48 22.23
N VAL A 228 19.84 -25.33 21.01
CA VAL A 228 21.26 -25.58 20.72
C VAL A 228 21.82 -24.47 19.81
N ALA A 229 23.15 -24.33 19.82
CA ALA A 229 23.84 -23.43 18.93
C ALA A 229 24.02 -24.06 17.52
N LEU A 230 24.09 -23.28 16.43
CA LEU A 230 24.28 -23.79 15.06
C LEU A 230 25.44 -24.80 14.90
N PRO A 231 26.61 -24.61 15.55
CA PRO A 231 27.69 -25.61 15.45
C PRO A 231 27.32 -27.01 15.99
N ALA A 232 26.22 -27.15 16.72
CA ALA A 232 25.73 -28.44 17.22
C ALA A 232 24.76 -29.14 16.25
N VAL A 233 24.39 -28.49 15.13
CA VAL A 233 23.45 -29.02 14.14
C VAL A 233 23.89 -30.38 13.59
N PRO A 234 25.14 -30.64 13.17
CA PRO A 234 25.53 -31.97 12.70
C PRO A 234 25.28 -33.09 13.76
N SER A 235 25.61 -32.84 15.02
CA SER A 235 25.34 -33.80 16.08
C SER A 235 23.86 -33.90 16.48
N ALA A 236 23.06 -32.90 16.19
CA ALA A 236 21.62 -32.94 16.37
C ALA A 236 20.94 -33.77 15.26
N ILE A 237 21.40 -33.64 14.01
CA ILE A 237 20.94 -34.43 12.84
C ILE A 237 21.10 -35.94 13.09
N GLU A 238 22.21 -36.40 13.68
CA GLU A 238 22.41 -37.83 14.00
C GLU A 238 21.32 -38.42 14.90
N ARG A 239 20.50 -37.58 15.54
CA ARG A 239 19.43 -37.97 16.50
C ARG A 239 18.05 -37.55 16.04
N ALA A 240 17.97 -36.85 14.90
CA ALA A 240 16.73 -36.31 14.39
C ALA A 240 16.15 -37.26 13.32
N ASP A 241 14.89 -37.57 13.48
CA ASP A 241 14.10 -38.27 12.48
C ASP A 241 13.54 -37.27 11.47
N VAL A 242 13.43 -36.03 11.88
CA VAL A 242 12.92 -34.91 11.08
C VAL A 242 13.83 -33.69 11.24
N VAL A 243 14.18 -33.05 10.13
CA VAL A 243 14.95 -31.81 10.11
C VAL A 243 14.20 -30.77 9.27
N VAL A 244 13.91 -29.60 9.86
CA VAL A 244 13.35 -28.49 9.13
C VAL A 244 14.30 -27.30 9.23
N THR A 245 14.68 -26.74 8.09
CA THR A 245 15.54 -25.55 8.03
C THR A 245 14.73 -24.34 7.61
N ALA A 246 14.99 -23.22 8.27
CA ALA A 246 14.31 -21.95 8.04
C ALA A 246 15.21 -20.77 8.48
N THR A 247 16.42 -20.68 7.90
CA THR A 247 17.36 -19.59 8.22
C THR A 247 17.52 -18.61 7.04
N GLY A 248 18.02 -17.43 7.31
CA GLY A 248 18.45 -16.46 6.31
C GLY A 248 19.97 -16.50 6.12
N SER A 249 20.58 -17.69 6.00
CA SER A 249 22.02 -17.85 5.83
C SER A 249 22.39 -17.75 4.34
N ASP A 250 23.50 -17.08 4.01
CA ASP A 250 23.99 -16.96 2.62
C ASP A 250 24.63 -18.26 2.07
N GLY A 251 24.62 -19.34 2.82
CA GLY A 251 25.24 -20.61 2.42
C GLY A 251 24.61 -21.81 3.07
N HIS A 252 24.85 -22.99 2.49
CA HIS A 252 24.32 -24.23 2.98
C HIS A 252 24.82 -24.53 4.41
N LEU A 253 23.90 -24.87 5.29
CA LEU A 253 24.16 -25.28 6.69
C LEU A 253 24.21 -26.79 6.85
N ILE A 254 23.58 -27.53 5.94
CA ILE A 254 23.51 -28.98 5.94
C ILE A 254 24.06 -29.52 4.62
N ASP A 255 25.19 -30.20 4.71
CA ASP A 255 25.81 -30.89 3.59
C ASP A 255 25.40 -32.40 3.57
N ALA A 256 25.59 -33.07 2.44
CA ALA A 256 25.31 -34.49 2.30
C ALA A 256 26.02 -35.35 3.35
N ASP A 257 27.27 -34.99 3.71
CA ASP A 257 28.07 -35.73 4.72
C ASP A 257 27.40 -35.69 6.11
N ALA A 258 26.67 -34.62 6.43
CA ALA A 258 25.95 -34.49 7.72
C ALA A 258 24.73 -35.46 7.78
N LEU A 259 24.13 -35.76 6.65
CA LEU A 259 22.99 -36.67 6.54
C LEU A 259 23.40 -38.14 6.32
N ASP A 260 24.60 -38.43 5.77
CA ASP A 260 25.08 -39.79 5.55
C ASP A 260 25.29 -40.54 6.88
N GLY A 261 25.52 -39.82 7.99
CA GLY A 261 25.64 -40.36 9.36
C GLY A 261 24.32 -40.49 10.12
N ALA A 262 23.21 -39.96 9.58
CA ALA A 262 21.90 -40.01 10.19
C ALA A 262 21.15 -41.30 9.86
N GLY A 263 20.08 -41.62 10.60
CA GLY A 263 19.12 -42.66 10.25
C GLY A 263 18.24 -42.27 9.05
N GLU A 264 17.12 -42.95 8.87
CA GLU A 264 16.09 -42.49 7.93
C GLU A 264 15.58 -41.14 8.42
N THR A 265 15.80 -40.08 7.64
CA THR A 265 15.52 -38.69 8.03
C THR A 265 14.71 -37.97 6.97
N VAL A 266 13.63 -37.35 7.38
CA VAL A 266 12.86 -36.41 6.52
C VAL A 266 13.41 -35.00 6.70
N VAL A 267 13.85 -34.38 5.61
CA VAL A 267 14.43 -33.05 5.62
C VAL A 267 13.52 -32.11 4.84
N ILE A 268 13.15 -30.98 5.43
CA ILE A 268 12.36 -29.94 4.77
C ILE A 268 13.16 -28.64 4.80
N ASP A 269 13.46 -28.12 3.63
CA ASP A 269 14.18 -26.85 3.47
C ASP A 269 13.21 -25.71 3.13
N LEU A 270 12.91 -24.89 4.13
CA LEU A 270 12.07 -23.69 3.99
C LEU A 270 12.89 -22.40 3.77
N ALA A 271 14.24 -22.54 3.72
CA ALA A 271 15.12 -21.39 3.63
C ALA A 271 15.27 -20.90 2.17
N GLN A 272 15.37 -19.58 2.03
CA GLN A 272 15.80 -18.93 0.79
C GLN A 272 16.90 -17.88 1.13
N PRO A 273 18.13 -18.09 0.58
CA PRO A 273 18.58 -19.23 -0.22
C PRO A 273 18.58 -20.56 0.57
N ARG A 274 18.65 -21.71 -0.14
CA ARG A 274 18.58 -23.05 0.48
C ARG A 274 19.65 -23.23 1.56
N ASP A 275 19.22 -23.74 2.72
CA ASP A 275 20.12 -24.17 3.82
C ASP A 275 20.70 -25.57 3.58
N VAL A 276 20.04 -26.39 2.75
CA VAL A 276 20.43 -27.77 2.45
C VAL A 276 21.13 -27.82 1.08
N ALA A 277 22.33 -28.38 1.07
CA ALA A 277 23.10 -28.51 -0.18
C ALA A 277 22.38 -29.45 -1.17
N PRO A 278 22.38 -29.16 -2.49
CA PRO A 278 21.74 -30.01 -3.49
C PRO A 278 22.24 -31.47 -3.50
N ALA A 279 23.47 -31.73 -3.08
CA ALA A 279 24.02 -33.06 -2.94
C ALA A 279 23.32 -33.91 -1.86
N ALA A 280 22.54 -33.30 -0.98
CA ALA A 280 21.75 -34.02 0.02
C ALA A 280 20.59 -34.83 -0.60
N ASP A 281 20.12 -34.45 -1.79
CA ASP A 281 19.07 -35.15 -2.51
C ASP A 281 19.52 -36.57 -2.98
N ASP A 282 20.85 -36.82 -3.05
CA ASP A 282 21.45 -38.09 -3.43
C ASP A 282 21.72 -39.02 -2.22
N VAL A 283 21.45 -38.59 -0.99
CA VAL A 283 21.69 -39.38 0.24
C VAL A 283 20.56 -40.42 0.41
N PRO A 284 20.83 -41.73 0.38
CA PRO A 284 19.78 -42.76 0.37
C PRO A 284 18.94 -42.83 1.67
N SER A 285 19.49 -42.34 2.79
CA SER A 285 18.84 -42.33 4.10
C SER A 285 18.06 -41.02 4.37
N ALA A 286 18.09 -40.04 3.44
CA ALA A 286 17.39 -38.78 3.59
C ALA A 286 16.37 -38.59 2.46
N VAL A 287 15.18 -38.10 2.83
CA VAL A 287 14.19 -37.61 1.87
C VAL A 287 14.13 -36.10 2.03
N VAL A 288 14.55 -35.38 1.00
CA VAL A 288 14.64 -33.91 1.06
C VAL A 288 13.47 -33.29 0.28
N TYR A 289 12.73 -32.45 0.96
CA TYR A 289 11.68 -31.61 0.36
C TYR A 289 12.13 -30.16 0.44
N ASP A 290 12.16 -29.50 -0.68
CA ASP A 290 12.33 -28.03 -0.73
C ASP A 290 10.98 -27.32 -0.82
N LEU A 291 11.02 -25.99 -0.93
CA LEU A 291 9.83 -25.16 -0.99
C LEU A 291 8.92 -25.52 -2.16
N ASP A 292 9.50 -25.83 -3.34
CA ASP A 292 8.75 -26.19 -4.56
C ASP A 292 8.07 -27.55 -4.40
N ALA A 293 8.75 -28.50 -3.76
CA ALA A 293 8.18 -29.80 -3.45
C ALA A 293 7.02 -29.69 -2.44
N LEU A 294 7.17 -28.83 -1.43
CA LEU A 294 6.12 -28.58 -0.44
C LEU A 294 4.87 -27.96 -1.07
N GLU A 295 5.03 -27.06 -2.03
CA GLU A 295 3.91 -26.47 -2.79
C GLU A 295 3.17 -27.51 -3.64
N SER A 296 3.90 -28.48 -4.21
CA SER A 296 3.30 -29.49 -5.09
C SER A 296 2.44 -30.52 -4.36
N VAL A 297 2.71 -30.80 -3.09
CA VAL A 297 1.96 -31.77 -2.26
C VAL A 297 0.58 -31.21 -1.81
N THR A 298 0.34 -29.92 -2.03
CA THR A 298 -0.87 -29.23 -1.56
C THR A 298 -1.87 -28.84 -2.66
N ASP A 299 -2.04 -29.69 -3.72
CA ASP A 299 -2.94 -29.38 -4.85
C ASP A 299 -4.38 -29.02 -4.42
N GLU A 300 -4.96 -29.71 -3.43
CA GLU A 300 -6.30 -29.39 -2.91
C GLU A 300 -6.32 -28.01 -2.19
N THR A 301 -5.20 -27.64 -1.57
CA THR A 301 -5.02 -26.33 -0.93
C THR A 301 -4.83 -25.23 -1.99
N ARG A 302 -4.19 -25.54 -3.12
CA ARG A 302 -3.97 -24.61 -4.22
C ARG A 302 -5.27 -24.19 -4.91
N GLU A 303 -6.18 -25.13 -5.19
CA GLU A 303 -7.51 -24.82 -5.76
C GLU A 303 -8.32 -23.91 -4.82
N ARG A 304 -8.30 -24.20 -3.51
CA ARG A 304 -8.98 -23.36 -2.49
C ARG A 304 -8.37 -21.96 -2.39
N ARG A 305 -7.04 -21.86 -2.45
CA ARG A 305 -6.34 -20.56 -2.46
C ARG A 305 -6.66 -19.76 -3.71
N GLN A 306 -6.72 -20.41 -4.87
CA GLN A 306 -7.04 -19.73 -6.11
C GLN A 306 -8.49 -19.19 -6.09
N ALA A 307 -9.46 -19.98 -5.61
CA ALA A 307 -10.81 -19.52 -5.44
C ALA A 307 -10.94 -18.37 -4.40
N ALA A 308 -10.15 -18.43 -3.32
CA ALA A 308 -10.07 -17.34 -2.35
C ALA A 308 -9.42 -16.08 -2.95
N ALA A 309 -8.38 -16.23 -3.75
CA ALA A 309 -7.73 -15.12 -4.45
C ALA A 309 -8.69 -14.41 -5.42
N GLU A 310 -9.50 -15.15 -6.19
CA GLU A 310 -10.53 -14.57 -7.06
C GLU A 310 -11.59 -13.78 -6.26
N GLN A 311 -11.98 -14.27 -5.08
CA GLN A 311 -12.88 -13.55 -4.19
C GLN A 311 -12.24 -12.26 -3.67
N VAL A 312 -10.96 -12.31 -3.28
CA VAL A 312 -10.19 -11.15 -2.82
C VAL A 312 -10.04 -10.11 -3.91
N GLU A 313 -9.76 -10.52 -5.16
CA GLU A 313 -9.73 -9.58 -6.30
C GLU A 313 -11.04 -8.82 -6.47
N GLY A 314 -12.18 -9.51 -6.33
CA GLY A 314 -13.50 -8.85 -6.35
C GLY A 314 -13.67 -7.83 -5.23
N MET A 315 -13.18 -8.12 -4.02
CA MET A 315 -13.22 -7.18 -2.89
C MET A 315 -12.29 -5.97 -3.12
N ILE A 316 -11.12 -6.20 -3.73
CA ILE A 316 -10.18 -5.14 -4.11
C ILE A 316 -10.81 -4.23 -5.17
N ASP A 317 -11.42 -4.79 -6.21
CA ASP A 317 -12.08 -4.02 -7.27
C ASP A 317 -13.19 -3.11 -6.71
N GLU A 318 -14.00 -3.61 -5.78
CA GLU A 318 -15.01 -2.79 -5.12
C GLU A 318 -14.39 -1.64 -4.30
N GLU A 319 -13.35 -1.91 -3.52
CA GLU A 319 -12.72 -0.88 -2.68
C GLU A 319 -11.92 0.12 -3.50
N PHE A 320 -11.25 -0.34 -4.55
CA PHE A 320 -10.55 0.49 -5.53
C PHE A 320 -11.51 1.50 -6.19
N ASN A 321 -12.65 1.03 -6.70
CA ASN A 321 -13.65 1.92 -7.28
C ASN A 321 -14.17 2.95 -6.28
N ARG A 322 -14.43 2.54 -5.02
CA ARG A 322 -14.84 3.46 -3.95
C ARG A 322 -13.78 4.52 -3.66
N LEU A 323 -12.51 4.13 -3.66
CA LEU A 323 -11.39 5.02 -3.40
C LEU A 323 -11.22 6.04 -4.55
N LEU A 324 -11.31 5.60 -5.79
CA LEU A 324 -11.32 6.49 -6.96
C LEU A 324 -12.49 7.49 -6.92
N ASP A 325 -13.70 7.02 -6.62
CA ASP A 325 -14.86 7.90 -6.48
C ASP A 325 -14.67 8.93 -5.35
N GLN A 326 -13.99 8.54 -4.26
CA GLN A 326 -13.67 9.46 -3.16
C GLN A 326 -12.69 10.56 -3.62
N TYR A 327 -11.65 10.21 -4.39
CA TYR A 327 -10.69 11.18 -4.92
C TYR A 327 -11.33 12.11 -5.95
N LYS A 328 -12.18 11.61 -6.84
CA LYS A 328 -12.94 12.42 -7.79
C LYS A 328 -13.80 13.46 -7.08
N ARG A 329 -14.49 13.05 -6.01
CA ARG A 329 -15.30 13.98 -5.19
C ARG A 329 -14.44 15.03 -4.49
N LYS A 330 -13.29 14.65 -3.92
CA LYS A 330 -12.36 15.59 -3.29
C LYS A 330 -11.90 16.66 -4.29
N ARG A 331 -11.50 16.26 -5.51
CA ARG A 331 -11.12 17.21 -6.58
C ARG A 331 -12.25 18.15 -6.93
N ALA A 332 -13.49 17.68 -7.07
CA ALA A 332 -14.64 18.54 -7.31
C ALA A 332 -14.89 19.50 -6.15
N ASP A 333 -14.77 19.05 -4.90
CA ASP A 333 -14.98 19.89 -3.72
C ASP A 333 -13.89 20.99 -3.60
N GLU A 334 -12.65 20.76 -4.04
CA GLU A 334 -11.60 21.78 -4.12
C GLU A 334 -11.96 22.89 -5.14
N VAL A 335 -12.38 22.50 -6.33
CA VAL A 335 -12.86 23.44 -7.37
C VAL A 335 -14.04 24.28 -6.82
N ILE A 336 -14.98 23.61 -6.17
CA ILE A 336 -16.14 24.27 -5.54
C ILE A 336 -15.70 25.26 -4.46
N ALA A 337 -14.74 24.86 -3.60
CA ALA A 337 -14.21 25.72 -2.56
C ALA A 337 -13.56 26.99 -3.13
N ALA A 338 -12.73 26.86 -4.17
CA ALA A 338 -12.11 27.99 -4.86
C ALA A 338 -13.16 28.94 -5.49
N MET A 339 -14.22 28.39 -6.08
CA MET A 339 -15.34 29.20 -6.61
C MET A 339 -16.04 29.99 -5.51
N TYR A 340 -16.30 29.37 -4.34
CA TYR A 340 -16.91 30.09 -3.23
C TYR A 340 -15.98 31.17 -2.67
N GLU A 341 -14.70 30.89 -2.51
CA GLU A 341 -13.72 31.86 -2.01
C GLU A 341 -13.59 33.07 -2.93
N SER A 342 -13.53 32.85 -4.25
CA SER A 342 -13.52 33.91 -5.25
C SER A 342 -14.80 34.75 -5.17
N ALA A 343 -15.98 34.12 -5.10
CA ALA A 343 -17.26 34.80 -5.02
C ALA A 343 -17.39 35.62 -3.71
N GLU A 344 -16.91 35.10 -2.57
CA GLU A 344 -16.85 35.84 -1.29
C GLU A 344 -15.95 37.06 -1.39
N GLY A 345 -14.80 36.96 -2.07
CA GLY A 345 -13.91 38.08 -2.34
C GLY A 345 -14.56 39.16 -3.16
N ILE A 346 -15.31 38.80 -4.22
CA ILE A 346 -16.09 39.73 -5.05
C ILE A 346 -17.19 40.36 -4.18
N LYS A 347 -18.00 39.57 -3.48
CA LYS A 347 -19.07 40.03 -2.59
C LYS A 347 -18.57 41.07 -1.61
N SER A 348 -17.49 40.79 -0.92
CA SER A 348 -16.92 41.67 0.10
C SER A 348 -16.51 43.03 -0.47
N ARG A 349 -15.89 43.05 -1.67
CA ARG A 349 -15.51 44.28 -2.36
C ARG A 349 -16.74 45.11 -2.79
N GLU A 350 -17.74 44.46 -3.38
CA GLU A 350 -18.93 45.13 -3.87
C GLU A 350 -19.81 45.66 -2.73
N VAL A 351 -19.98 44.89 -1.66
CA VAL A 351 -20.69 45.32 -0.44
C VAL A 351 -19.99 46.54 0.18
N SER A 352 -18.66 46.51 0.31
CA SER A 352 -17.89 47.66 0.83
C SER A 352 -18.06 48.91 -0.05
N THR A 353 -18.04 48.72 -1.37
CA THR A 353 -18.26 49.82 -2.34
C THR A 353 -19.68 50.38 -2.23
N ALA A 354 -20.69 49.52 -2.14
CA ALA A 354 -22.08 49.92 -1.99
C ALA A 354 -22.30 50.68 -0.66
N MET A 355 -21.73 50.16 0.44
CA MET A 355 -21.81 50.80 1.75
C MET A 355 -21.15 52.19 1.75
N SER A 356 -19.96 52.34 1.18
CA SER A 356 -19.26 53.61 1.05
C SER A 356 -20.07 54.63 0.23
N LYS A 357 -20.77 54.21 -0.82
CA LYS A 357 -21.67 55.09 -1.58
C LYS A 357 -22.87 55.52 -0.76
N LEU A 358 -23.53 54.60 -0.05
CA LEU A 358 -24.67 54.91 0.80
C LEU A 358 -24.31 55.89 1.92
N GLU A 359 -23.17 55.67 2.58
CA GLU A 359 -22.64 56.56 3.65
C GLU A 359 -22.30 57.95 3.12
N SER A 360 -21.93 58.10 1.85
CA SER A 360 -21.70 59.40 1.22
C SER A 360 -22.99 60.19 0.96
N GLU A 361 -24.14 59.50 0.85
CA GLU A 361 -25.46 60.11 0.64
C GLU A 361 -26.24 60.36 1.93
N GLY A 362 -25.86 59.72 3.05
CA GLY A 362 -26.47 59.90 4.36
C GLY A 362 -26.00 58.88 5.42
N GLU A 363 -26.56 58.98 6.64
CA GLU A 363 -26.27 57.97 7.69
C GLU A 363 -26.92 56.64 7.31
N VAL A 364 -26.13 55.57 7.27
CA VAL A 364 -26.60 54.20 7.06
C VAL A 364 -26.82 53.54 8.43
N THR A 365 -28.03 53.03 8.64
CA THR A 365 -28.34 52.29 9.88
C THR A 365 -27.77 50.86 9.84
N GLU A 366 -27.58 50.27 11.01
CA GLU A 366 -27.12 48.88 11.12
C GLU A 366 -28.11 47.91 10.44
N GLU A 367 -29.41 48.14 10.55
CA GLU A 367 -30.44 47.34 9.87
C GLU A 367 -30.32 47.41 8.34
N GLN A 368 -29.95 48.56 7.78
CA GLN A 368 -29.72 48.70 6.32
C GLN A 368 -28.45 47.96 5.90
N ARG A 369 -27.40 47.97 6.72
CA ARG A 369 -26.17 47.21 6.49
C ARG A 369 -26.47 45.73 6.45
N GLU A 370 -27.18 45.21 7.47
CA GLU A 370 -27.59 43.81 7.54
C GLU A 370 -28.43 43.36 6.32
N VAL A 371 -29.30 44.22 5.81
CA VAL A 371 -30.12 43.92 4.61
C VAL A 371 -29.23 43.79 3.38
N VAL A 372 -28.26 44.70 3.18
CA VAL A 372 -27.33 44.63 2.01
C VAL A 372 -26.45 43.41 2.11
N GLU A 373 -25.91 43.09 3.27
CA GLU A 373 -25.09 41.90 3.48
C GLU A 373 -25.89 40.61 3.26
N SER A 374 -27.11 40.52 3.81
CA SER A 374 -27.99 39.37 3.63
C SER A 374 -28.44 39.16 2.18
N LEU A 375 -28.67 40.24 1.45
CA LEU A 375 -28.97 40.17 0.01
C LEU A 375 -27.77 39.62 -0.77
N ALA A 376 -26.57 40.11 -0.50
CA ALA A 376 -25.36 39.69 -1.16
C ALA A 376 -25.05 38.21 -0.86
N ASP A 377 -25.19 37.76 0.39
CA ASP A 377 -25.06 36.35 0.80
C ASP A 377 -26.06 35.45 0.06
N THR A 378 -27.30 35.91 -0.04
CA THR A 378 -28.36 35.14 -0.74
C THR A 378 -28.03 35.00 -2.24
N LEU A 379 -27.58 36.10 -2.87
CA LEU A 379 -27.23 36.09 -4.29
C LEU A 379 -26.06 35.11 -4.57
N VAL A 380 -24.99 35.19 -3.81
CA VAL A 380 -23.84 34.25 -3.95
C VAL A 380 -24.30 32.81 -3.79
N SER A 381 -25.05 32.53 -2.72
CA SER A 381 -25.53 31.17 -2.43
C SER A 381 -26.44 30.62 -3.55
N GLN A 382 -27.36 31.43 -4.08
CA GLN A 382 -28.27 31.01 -5.13
C GLN A 382 -27.58 30.84 -6.49
N LEU A 383 -26.61 31.71 -6.84
CA LEU A 383 -25.86 31.62 -8.08
C LEU A 383 -24.93 30.39 -8.11
N LEU A 384 -24.36 30.02 -6.98
CA LEU A 384 -23.44 28.89 -6.92
C LEU A 384 -24.11 27.54 -6.64
N ALA A 385 -25.37 27.51 -6.20
CA ALA A 385 -26.05 26.26 -5.85
C ALA A 385 -26.17 25.26 -7.02
N ALA A 386 -26.56 25.72 -8.19
CA ALA A 386 -26.71 24.87 -9.38
C ALA A 386 -25.36 24.41 -9.95
N PRO A 387 -24.36 25.31 -10.16
CA PRO A 387 -23.03 24.92 -10.57
C PRO A 387 -22.36 23.89 -9.63
N THR A 388 -22.44 24.11 -8.32
CA THR A 388 -21.88 23.20 -7.31
C THR A 388 -22.44 21.78 -7.46
N LYS A 389 -23.77 21.67 -7.66
CA LYS A 389 -24.39 20.37 -7.90
C LYS A 389 -23.90 19.74 -9.18
N SER A 390 -23.87 20.51 -10.28
CA SER A 390 -23.42 19.99 -11.58
C SER A 390 -21.97 19.54 -11.56
N LEU A 391 -21.09 20.22 -10.82
CA LEU A 391 -19.69 19.82 -10.67
C LEU A 391 -19.53 18.49 -9.91
N ARG A 392 -20.33 18.26 -8.85
CA ARG A 392 -20.32 16.99 -8.14
C ARG A 392 -20.86 15.84 -9.00
N ASP A 393 -21.93 16.10 -9.76
CA ASP A 393 -22.50 15.10 -10.67
C ASP A 393 -21.49 14.80 -11.81
N ALA A 394 -20.85 15.82 -12.39
CA ALA A 394 -19.83 15.67 -13.41
C ALA A 394 -18.59 14.89 -12.92
N ALA A 395 -18.13 15.14 -11.69
CA ALA A 395 -17.02 14.40 -11.11
C ALA A 395 -17.38 12.92 -10.90
N ALA A 396 -18.62 12.61 -10.53
CA ALA A 396 -19.10 11.24 -10.38
C ALA A 396 -19.24 10.49 -11.71
N GLU A 397 -19.43 11.21 -12.82
CA GLU A 397 -19.60 10.70 -14.19
C GLU A 397 -18.31 10.77 -15.03
N ASP A 398 -17.16 11.16 -14.43
CA ASP A 398 -15.88 11.41 -15.13
C ASP A 398 -15.95 12.48 -16.22
N ASP A 399 -16.92 13.39 -16.16
CA ASP A 399 -17.07 14.49 -17.10
C ASP A 399 -16.19 15.70 -16.72
N TRP A 400 -14.89 15.54 -16.90
CA TRP A 400 -13.89 16.58 -16.66
C TRP A 400 -14.06 17.80 -17.57
N THR A 401 -14.70 17.63 -18.73
CA THR A 401 -15.01 18.73 -19.67
C THR A 401 -15.98 19.74 -19.03
N THR A 402 -17.00 19.24 -18.33
CA THR A 402 -17.92 20.10 -17.58
C THR A 402 -17.21 20.83 -16.44
N ILE A 403 -16.29 20.17 -15.73
CA ILE A 403 -15.51 20.79 -14.65
C ILE A 403 -14.61 21.90 -15.20
N GLN A 404 -13.89 21.67 -16.31
CA GLN A 404 -13.08 22.68 -16.97
C GLN A 404 -13.90 23.86 -17.50
N THR A 405 -15.08 23.58 -18.07
CA THR A 405 -15.97 24.63 -18.55
C THR A 405 -16.43 25.53 -17.38
N ALA A 406 -16.78 24.93 -16.24
CA ALA A 406 -17.15 25.71 -15.06
C ALA A 406 -15.99 26.57 -14.54
N LEU A 407 -14.77 26.03 -14.50
CA LEU A 407 -13.58 26.78 -14.13
C LEU A 407 -13.33 27.98 -15.04
N ARG A 408 -13.48 27.82 -16.36
CA ARG A 408 -13.35 28.92 -17.32
C ARG A 408 -14.46 29.97 -17.16
N LEU A 409 -15.69 29.56 -16.80
CA LEU A 409 -16.83 30.48 -16.65
C LEU A 409 -16.76 31.29 -15.35
N PHE A 410 -16.29 30.67 -14.28
CA PHE A 410 -16.25 31.30 -12.95
C PHE A 410 -14.88 31.91 -12.64
N ASP A 411 -13.83 31.54 -13.38
CA ASP A 411 -12.46 32.02 -13.25
C ASP A 411 -12.04 32.17 -11.77
N PRO A 412 -12.13 31.07 -10.97
CA PRO A 412 -11.87 31.15 -9.54
C PRO A 412 -10.40 31.45 -9.28
N ASP A 413 -10.13 32.32 -8.32
CA ASP A 413 -8.78 32.60 -7.85
C ASP A 413 -8.33 31.46 -6.90
N PHE A 414 -7.37 30.65 -7.34
CA PHE A 414 -6.80 29.56 -6.54
C PHE A 414 -5.76 30.03 -5.50
N GLY A 415 -5.60 31.34 -5.34
CA GLY A 415 -4.82 31.95 -4.25
C GLY A 415 -3.33 31.68 -4.32
N GLY A 416 -2.58 32.42 -5.10
CA GLY A 416 -1.13 32.40 -5.14
C GLY A 416 -0.50 32.24 -6.52
N GLU A 417 0.81 32.03 -6.59
CA GLU A 417 1.59 31.78 -7.82
C GLU A 417 1.28 30.39 -8.46
N ALA A 418 0.55 29.52 -7.77
CA ALA A 418 0.08 28.24 -8.31
C ALA A 418 -1.22 28.49 -9.09
N GLY A 419 -1.19 28.30 -10.39
CA GLY A 419 -2.37 28.30 -11.27
C GLY A 419 -3.40 27.23 -10.88
N PRO A 420 -4.44 27.01 -11.70
CA PRO A 420 -5.36 25.90 -11.48
C PRO A 420 -4.58 24.58 -11.45
N PRO A 421 -5.00 23.62 -10.60
CA PRO A 421 -4.35 22.31 -10.51
C PRO A 421 -4.19 21.64 -11.89
N ASP A 422 -3.07 20.96 -12.15
CA ASP A 422 -2.73 20.40 -13.48
C ASP A 422 -3.76 19.41 -14.01
N PHE A 423 -4.49 18.70 -13.13
CA PHE A 423 -5.61 17.84 -13.56
C PHE A 423 -6.73 18.61 -14.28
N VAL A 424 -6.75 19.93 -14.14
CA VAL A 424 -7.67 20.84 -14.84
C VAL A 424 -7.12 21.21 -16.22
N THR A 425 -5.80 21.23 -16.39
CA THR A 425 -5.11 21.66 -17.60
C THR A 425 -4.80 20.50 -18.57
N ASP A 426 -4.66 19.26 -18.07
CA ASP A 426 -4.20 18.11 -18.84
C ASP A 426 -5.27 17.29 -19.56
N ALA A 427 -6.57 17.58 -19.40
CA ALA A 427 -7.59 16.95 -20.23
C ALA A 427 -7.40 17.42 -21.68
N ALA A 428 -7.06 16.46 -22.57
CA ALA A 428 -6.73 16.69 -23.95
C ALA A 428 -7.70 17.67 -24.64
N PRO A 429 -7.20 18.61 -25.46
CA PRO A 429 -8.03 19.53 -26.21
C PRO A 429 -8.70 18.77 -27.36
N GLY A 430 -9.84 18.14 -27.08
CA GLY A 430 -10.76 17.64 -28.08
C GLY A 430 -11.82 18.69 -28.35
N ASP A 431 -11.75 19.32 -29.53
CA ASP A 431 -12.81 20.09 -30.22
C ASP A 431 -13.61 21.11 -29.36
N LEU A 432 -12.96 22.19 -28.96
CA LEU A 432 -13.65 23.42 -28.59
C LEU A 432 -13.38 24.51 -29.64
N PRO A 433 -14.38 25.33 -30.00
CA PRO A 433 -14.19 26.44 -30.94
C PRO A 433 -13.21 27.47 -30.38
N ASP A 434 -12.19 27.76 -31.16
CA ASP A 434 -11.09 28.69 -30.89
C ASP A 434 -11.54 30.14 -30.81
N GLU A 435 -12.45 30.62 -30.18
CA GLU A 435 -12.69 32.05 -29.91
C GLU A 435 -14.09 32.25 -29.28
N LEU A 436 -14.11 32.55 -27.98
CA LEU A 436 -15.20 33.36 -27.43
C LEU A 436 -14.95 34.81 -27.90
N PRO A 437 -15.97 35.54 -28.41
CA PRO A 437 -15.77 36.90 -28.82
C PRO A 437 -15.35 37.80 -27.64
N ASP A 438 -14.18 38.42 -27.80
CA ASP A 438 -13.71 39.48 -26.93
C ASP A 438 -14.78 40.59 -26.81
N GLU A 439 -15.13 40.90 -25.56
CA GLU A 439 -15.91 42.07 -25.15
C GLU A 439 -17.33 42.22 -25.74
N ALA A 440 -18.31 41.61 -25.06
CA ALA A 440 -19.67 42.18 -25.12
C ALA A 440 -19.69 43.52 -24.35
N PRO A 441 -20.08 44.64 -24.98
CA PRO A 441 -20.14 45.94 -24.32
C PRO A 441 -21.21 45.91 -23.21
N ILE A 442 -20.82 46.24 -22.01
CA ILE A 442 -21.67 46.33 -20.80
C ILE A 442 -22.68 47.50 -20.88
N ASP A 443 -22.77 48.20 -21.99
CA ASP A 443 -23.65 49.38 -22.20
C ASP A 443 -24.81 49.09 -23.18
N ALA A 444 -25.61 48.05 -22.94
CA ALA A 444 -26.93 47.95 -23.57
C ALA A 444 -28.00 48.37 -22.53
N PRO A 445 -28.79 49.44 -22.82
CA PRO A 445 -29.87 49.82 -21.94
C PRO A 445 -30.94 48.73 -21.90
N ILE A 446 -31.29 48.28 -20.70
CA ILE A 446 -32.40 47.36 -20.46
C ILE A 446 -33.68 48.08 -20.90
N GLY A 447 -34.28 47.64 -21.99
CA GLY A 447 -35.58 48.12 -22.44
C GLY A 447 -36.68 47.77 -21.42
N PRO A 448 -37.79 48.53 -21.39
CA PRO A 448 -38.85 48.31 -20.41
C PRO A 448 -39.47 46.94 -20.60
N PHE A 449 -39.69 46.26 -19.44
CA PHE A 449 -40.50 45.06 -19.39
C PHE A 449 -41.93 45.40 -19.79
N ASP A 450 -42.45 44.80 -20.84
CA ASP A 450 -43.87 44.82 -21.14
C ASP A 450 -44.56 43.82 -20.18
N ASP A 451 -45.47 44.36 -19.34
CA ASP A 451 -46.43 43.60 -18.56
C ASP A 451 -47.47 42.97 -19.52
N ASP A 452 -47.52 41.63 -19.56
CA ASP A 452 -48.71 40.86 -19.90
C ASP A 452 -48.76 39.56 -19.09
#